data_cac525626b2d1c45b6d5313f379c1b68
#
_entry.id   cac525626b2d1c45b6d5313f379c1b68
#
_cell.length_a   1.000
_cell.length_b   1.000
_cell.length_c   1.000
_cell.angle_alpha   90.00
_cell.angle_beta   90.00
_cell.angle_gamma   90.00
#
_symmetry.space_group_name_H-M   'P 1'
#
loop_
_entity.id
_entity.type
_entity.pdbx_description
1 polymer ?
#
loop_
_entity_poly.entity_id
_entity_poly.type
_entity_poly.pdbx_seq_one_letter_code
_entity_poly.pdbx_strand_id
1 'polypeptide(L)'
;MDNRFDRGMQKLAEIDGAQGKRVIDSLQNIAPDFARYVIEFPFGDIYARPGLDLKSREIATVAALTAMGNAAPQLRVHIHAALNVGCSKEEVVETIMQMAVYAGFPAALNGLFAAQEVFENVTERQDSTGLRPSRD
;
A
#
# COMPACT_ATOMS: atom_id res chain seq x y z
N MET A 1 -10.67 16.36 -20.94
CA MET A 1 -9.66 17.00 -20.07
C MET A 1 -9.32 16.09 -18.91
N ASP A 2 -8.03 15.89 -18.71
CA ASP A 2 -7.54 15.12 -17.55
C ASP A 2 -7.69 15.97 -16.30
N ASN A 3 -8.64 15.64 -15.42
CA ASN A 3 -8.83 16.31 -14.16
C ASN A 3 -8.21 15.53 -13.01
N ARG A 4 -8.07 16.16 -11.84
CA ARG A 4 -7.44 15.58 -10.66
C ARG A 4 -8.10 14.27 -10.24
N PHE A 5 -9.42 14.21 -10.29
CA PHE A 5 -10.19 13.05 -9.90
C PHE A 5 -9.91 11.86 -10.83
N ASP A 6 -10.02 12.05 -12.14
CA ASP A 6 -9.79 11.00 -13.12
C ASP A 6 -8.35 10.49 -13.08
N ARG A 7 -7.39 11.41 -12.98
CA ARG A 7 -5.97 11.07 -12.82
C ARG A 7 -5.74 10.27 -11.54
N GLY A 8 -6.39 10.68 -10.46
CA GLY A 8 -6.32 9.98 -9.16
C GLY A 8 -6.91 8.59 -9.22
N MET A 9 -8.05 8.42 -9.87
CA MET A 9 -8.69 7.11 -10.05
C MET A 9 -7.83 6.15 -10.87
N GLN A 10 -7.21 6.63 -11.94
CA GLN A 10 -6.29 5.83 -12.74
C GLN A 10 -5.07 5.38 -11.91
N LYS A 11 -4.49 6.29 -11.16
CA LYS A 11 -3.32 6.00 -10.34
C LYS A 11 -3.66 5.06 -9.18
N LEU A 12 -4.80 5.24 -8.54
CA LEU A 12 -5.30 4.35 -7.50
C LEU A 12 -5.47 2.92 -8.01
N ALA A 13 -6.07 2.76 -9.19
CA ALA A 13 -6.24 1.44 -9.82
C ALA A 13 -4.89 0.78 -10.15
N GLU A 14 -3.91 1.56 -10.62
CA GLU A 14 -2.57 1.08 -10.93
C GLU A 14 -1.82 0.59 -9.68
N ILE A 15 -1.98 1.28 -8.55
CA ILE A 15 -1.26 1.00 -7.30
C ILE A 15 -1.96 -0.08 -6.47
N ASP A 16 -3.24 0.10 -6.21
CA ASP A 16 -4.00 -0.71 -5.23
C ASP A 16 -5.00 -1.68 -5.87
N GLY A 17 -5.30 -1.55 -7.16
CA GLY A 17 -6.32 -2.38 -7.80
C GLY A 17 -7.66 -2.32 -7.05
N ALA A 18 -8.25 -3.48 -6.78
CA ALA A 18 -9.54 -3.59 -6.09
C ALA A 18 -9.49 -3.15 -4.61
N GLN A 19 -8.32 -3.17 -3.97
CA GLN A 19 -8.17 -2.74 -2.56
C GLN A 19 -8.41 -1.23 -2.42
N GLY A 20 -7.93 -0.43 -3.37
CA GLY A 20 -8.15 1.01 -3.36
C GLY A 20 -9.62 1.37 -3.41
N LYS A 21 -10.40 0.69 -4.24
CA LYS A 21 -11.85 0.89 -4.31
C LYS A 21 -12.55 0.56 -2.98
N ARG A 22 -12.13 -0.48 -2.27
CA ARG A 22 -12.71 -0.84 -0.97
C ARG A 22 -12.52 0.27 0.07
N VAL A 23 -11.34 0.88 0.11
CA VAL A 23 -11.08 2.02 1.01
C VAL A 23 -12.02 3.19 0.67
N ILE A 24 -12.17 3.51 -0.60
CA ILE A 24 -13.05 4.59 -1.05
C ILE A 24 -14.53 4.27 -0.72
N ASP A 25 -14.98 3.05 -1.00
CA ASP A 25 -16.35 2.63 -0.72
C ASP A 25 -16.66 2.68 0.79
N SER A 26 -15.69 2.38 1.64
CA SER A 26 -15.85 2.44 3.10
C SER A 26 -16.15 3.84 3.63
N LEU A 27 -15.84 4.89 2.89
CA LEU A 27 -16.06 6.28 3.27
C LEU A 27 -17.40 6.85 2.79
N GLN A 28 -18.11 6.16 1.90
CA GLN A 28 -19.32 6.71 1.26
C GLN A 28 -20.44 7.04 2.26
N ASN A 29 -20.58 6.28 3.33
CA ASN A 29 -21.63 6.46 4.33
C ASN A 29 -21.28 7.47 5.42
N ILE A 30 -20.01 7.85 5.56
CA ILE A 30 -19.57 8.75 6.63
C ILE A 30 -18.98 10.06 6.11
N ALA A 31 -18.23 10.01 5.01
CA ALA A 31 -17.51 11.18 4.50
C ALA A 31 -17.22 11.03 3.00
N PRO A 32 -18.26 11.11 2.12
CA PRO A 32 -18.04 10.93 0.68
C PRO A 32 -17.13 11.98 0.06
N ASP A 33 -17.15 13.21 0.54
CA ASP A 33 -16.22 14.25 0.08
C ASP A 33 -14.77 13.94 0.45
N PHE A 34 -14.55 13.33 1.60
CA PHE A 34 -13.21 12.90 2.03
C PHE A 34 -12.65 11.81 1.13
N ALA A 35 -13.50 10.89 0.68
CA ALA A 35 -13.12 9.89 -0.32
C ALA A 35 -12.58 10.56 -1.60
N ARG A 36 -13.26 11.60 -2.07
CA ARG A 36 -12.79 12.39 -3.22
C ARG A 36 -11.43 13.03 -2.95
N TYR A 37 -11.21 13.60 -1.77
CA TYR A 37 -9.92 14.20 -1.41
C TYR A 37 -8.79 13.19 -1.39
N VAL A 38 -9.05 11.97 -0.92
CA VAL A 38 -8.07 10.86 -0.94
C VAL A 38 -7.70 10.49 -2.39
N ILE A 39 -8.67 10.51 -3.29
CA ILE A 39 -8.39 10.24 -4.72
C ILE A 39 -7.62 11.38 -5.35
N GLU A 40 -8.05 12.62 -5.14
CA GLU A 40 -7.51 13.79 -5.86
C GLU A 40 -6.12 14.18 -5.37
N PHE A 41 -5.90 14.33 -4.08
CA PHE A 41 -4.63 14.86 -3.56
C PHE A 41 -3.53 13.79 -3.54
N PRO A 42 -3.62 12.69 -2.77
CA PRO A 42 -2.51 11.72 -2.75
C PRO A 42 -2.25 11.09 -4.11
N PHE A 43 -3.29 10.55 -4.74
CA PHE A 43 -3.13 9.79 -5.99
C PHE A 43 -3.08 10.70 -7.21
N GLY A 44 -3.95 11.71 -7.29
CA GLY A 44 -4.01 12.61 -8.43
C GLY A 44 -2.88 13.61 -8.50
N ASP A 45 -2.50 14.19 -7.37
CA ASP A 45 -1.52 15.28 -7.33
C ASP A 45 -0.11 14.80 -6.96
N ILE A 46 0.04 13.79 -6.08
CA ILE A 46 1.34 13.38 -5.56
C ILE A 46 1.87 12.12 -6.25
N TYR A 47 1.14 11.00 -6.17
CA TYR A 47 1.60 9.73 -6.73
C TYR A 47 1.70 9.73 -8.26
N ALA A 48 0.95 10.61 -8.93
CA ALA A 48 1.01 10.78 -10.38
C ALA A 48 2.23 11.58 -10.87
N ARG A 49 3.01 12.18 -9.97
CA ARG A 49 4.19 12.96 -10.36
C ARG A 49 5.32 12.04 -10.86
N PRO A 50 6.00 12.42 -11.97
CA PRO A 50 7.02 11.53 -12.58
C PRO A 50 8.38 11.56 -11.87
N GLY A 51 8.59 12.45 -10.90
CA GLY A 51 9.90 12.65 -10.27
C GLY A 51 10.38 11.51 -9.38
N LEU A 52 9.48 10.59 -9.00
CA LEU A 52 9.79 9.39 -8.23
C LEU A 52 8.87 8.27 -8.71
N ASP A 53 9.40 7.07 -8.97
CA ASP A 53 8.60 5.96 -9.44
C ASP A 53 7.69 5.39 -8.33
N LEU A 54 6.71 4.58 -8.72
CA LEU A 54 5.72 4.04 -7.80
C LEU A 54 6.32 3.08 -6.78
N LYS A 55 7.29 2.27 -7.20
CA LYS A 55 7.98 1.34 -6.31
C LYS A 55 8.69 2.10 -5.17
N SER A 56 9.42 3.15 -5.51
CA SER A 56 10.11 4.00 -4.53
C SER A 56 9.12 4.75 -3.63
N ARG A 57 8.01 5.22 -4.19
CA ARG A 57 6.95 5.89 -3.40
C ARG A 57 6.33 4.94 -2.38
N GLU A 58 6.06 3.69 -2.75
CA GLU A 58 5.49 2.70 -1.82
C GLU A 58 6.50 2.26 -0.76
N ILE A 59 7.79 2.15 -1.08
CA ILE A 59 8.84 1.92 -0.08
C ILE A 59 8.85 3.06 0.95
N ALA A 60 8.82 4.31 0.50
CA ALA A 60 8.75 5.47 1.39
C ALA A 60 7.49 5.47 2.25
N THR A 61 6.36 5.09 1.68
CA THR A 61 5.07 4.99 2.39
C THR A 61 5.10 3.92 3.46
N VAL A 62 5.58 2.72 3.14
CA VAL A 62 5.74 1.62 4.11
C VAL A 62 6.65 2.05 5.26
N ALA A 63 7.75 2.71 4.97
CA ALA A 63 8.66 3.24 5.98
C ALA A 63 7.96 4.25 6.89
N ALA A 64 7.26 5.22 6.31
CA ALA A 64 6.56 6.27 7.07
C ALA A 64 5.48 5.71 7.98
N LEU A 65 4.62 4.81 7.47
CA LEU A 65 3.52 4.21 8.22
C LEU A 65 4.03 3.28 9.33
N THR A 66 5.11 2.56 9.09
CA THR A 66 5.78 1.76 10.12
C THR A 66 6.30 2.66 11.25
N ALA A 67 6.99 3.74 10.90
CA ALA A 67 7.57 4.67 11.88
C ALA A 67 6.50 5.39 12.71
N MET A 68 5.33 5.68 12.15
CA MET A 68 4.21 6.29 12.87
C MET A 68 3.72 5.42 14.03
N GLY A 69 3.77 4.11 13.90
CA GLY A 69 3.46 3.15 14.96
C GLY A 69 1.96 2.94 15.25
N ASN A 70 1.09 3.78 14.70
CA ASN A 70 -0.35 3.77 14.96
C ASN A 70 -1.20 3.64 13.68
N ALA A 71 -0.60 3.25 12.57
CA ALA A 71 -1.23 3.21 11.26
C ALA A 71 -1.26 1.79 10.67
N ALA A 72 -1.48 0.77 11.51
CA ALA A 72 -1.46 -0.64 11.07
C ALA A 72 -2.47 -0.95 9.95
N PRO A 73 -3.73 -0.45 9.96
CA PRO A 73 -4.66 -0.69 8.86
C PRO A 73 -4.15 -0.12 7.53
N GLN A 74 -3.65 1.10 7.52
CA GLN A 74 -3.10 1.76 6.33
C GLN A 74 -1.81 1.08 5.88
N LEU A 75 -0.97 0.65 6.82
CA LEU A 75 0.26 -0.08 6.52
C LEU A 75 -0.04 -1.38 5.77
N ARG A 76 -1.04 -2.15 6.18
CA ARG A 76 -1.45 -3.37 5.46
C ARG A 76 -1.86 -3.07 4.02
N VAL A 77 -2.65 -2.02 3.81
CA VAL A 77 -3.05 -1.58 2.46
C VAL A 77 -1.83 -1.24 1.61
N HIS A 78 -0.88 -0.49 2.15
CA HIS A 78 0.30 -0.04 1.41
C HIS A 78 1.36 -1.14 1.23
N ILE A 79 1.46 -2.11 2.12
CA ILE A 79 2.28 -3.32 1.86
C ILE A 79 1.74 -4.08 0.65
N HIS A 80 0.43 -4.25 0.57
CA HIS A 80 -0.21 -4.85 -0.61
C HIS A 80 0.07 -4.03 -1.87
N ALA A 81 -0.08 -2.71 -1.80
CA ALA A 81 0.23 -1.80 -2.90
C ALA A 81 1.70 -1.88 -3.32
N ALA A 82 2.62 -1.96 -2.36
CA ALA A 82 4.05 -2.12 -2.64
C ALA A 82 4.33 -3.38 -3.47
N LEU A 83 3.71 -4.50 -3.11
CA LEU A 83 3.82 -5.74 -3.89
C LEU A 83 3.24 -5.58 -5.30
N ASN A 84 2.11 -4.89 -5.44
CA ASN A 84 1.47 -4.64 -6.74
C ASN A 84 2.35 -3.83 -7.69
N VAL A 85 3.11 -2.88 -7.18
CA VAL A 85 3.99 -2.03 -8.02
C VAL A 85 5.40 -2.58 -8.17
N GLY A 86 5.66 -3.79 -7.71
CA GLY A 86 6.90 -4.53 -8.00
C GLY A 86 7.91 -4.61 -6.87
N CYS A 87 7.56 -4.18 -5.65
CA CYS A 87 8.40 -4.46 -4.48
C CYS A 87 8.36 -5.95 -4.17
N SER A 88 9.50 -6.52 -3.81
CA SER A 88 9.57 -7.88 -3.29
C SER A 88 9.17 -7.91 -1.81
N LYS A 89 8.79 -9.10 -1.32
CA LYS A 89 8.57 -9.31 0.11
C LYS A 89 9.80 -8.97 0.92
N GLU A 90 10.99 -9.34 0.41
CA GLU A 90 12.27 -9.00 1.04
C GLU A 90 12.48 -7.50 1.15
N GLU A 91 12.22 -6.74 0.09
CA GLU A 91 12.34 -5.27 0.12
C GLU A 91 11.40 -4.63 1.15
N VAL A 92 10.18 -5.15 1.29
CA VAL A 92 9.22 -4.70 2.30
C VAL A 92 9.75 -4.98 3.72
N VAL A 93 10.21 -6.19 3.97
CA VAL A 93 10.75 -6.60 5.28
C VAL A 93 11.98 -5.78 5.66
N GLU A 94 12.93 -5.59 4.73
CA GLU A 94 14.12 -4.78 4.96
C GLU A 94 13.80 -3.32 5.26
N THR A 95 12.81 -2.76 4.57
CA THR A 95 12.32 -1.39 4.84
C THR A 95 11.78 -1.26 6.26
N ILE A 96 10.94 -2.21 6.69
CA ILE A 96 10.36 -2.22 8.04
C ILE A 96 11.44 -2.39 9.11
N MET A 97 12.36 -3.31 8.90
CA MET A 97 13.48 -3.55 9.83
C MET A 97 14.34 -2.29 10.01
N GLN A 98 14.57 -1.56 8.94
CA GLN A 98 15.33 -0.31 9.01
C GLN A 98 14.65 0.72 9.91
N MET A 99 13.33 0.72 9.99
CA MET A 99 12.59 1.65 10.85
C MET A 99 12.81 1.40 12.35
N ALA A 100 13.30 0.23 12.75
CA ALA A 100 13.71 0.00 14.13
C ALA A 100 14.81 0.97 14.58
N VAL A 101 15.68 1.41 13.67
CA VAL A 101 16.76 2.36 13.94
C VAL A 101 16.21 3.74 14.32
N TYR A 102 15.16 4.20 13.65
CA TYR A 102 14.65 5.57 13.82
C TYR A 102 13.40 5.66 14.69
N ALA A 103 12.60 4.61 14.73
CA ALA A 103 11.31 4.60 15.42
C ALA A 103 11.22 3.59 16.58
N GLY A 104 12.20 2.71 16.72
CA GLY A 104 12.28 1.71 17.79
C GLY A 104 11.68 0.35 17.41
N PHE A 105 12.00 -0.65 18.24
CA PHE A 105 11.57 -2.03 18.03
C PHE A 105 10.06 -2.23 18.04
N PRO A 106 9.27 -1.61 18.94
CA PRO A 106 7.82 -1.81 18.93
C PRO A 106 7.16 -1.42 17.60
N ALA A 107 7.55 -0.30 17.01
CA ALA A 107 7.04 0.13 15.69
C ALA A 107 7.41 -0.88 14.60
N ALA A 108 8.66 -1.32 14.56
CA ALA A 108 9.12 -2.31 13.58
C ALA A 108 8.46 -3.68 13.77
N LEU A 109 8.27 -4.13 15.01
CA LEU A 109 7.56 -5.39 15.30
C LEU A 109 6.12 -5.33 14.79
N ASN A 110 5.40 -4.25 15.06
CA ASN A 110 4.04 -4.07 14.56
C ASN A 110 4.00 -4.05 13.03
N GLY A 111 5.00 -3.44 12.41
CA GLY A 111 5.14 -3.44 10.95
C GLY A 111 5.38 -4.83 10.38
N LEU A 112 6.24 -5.62 11.00
CA LEU A 112 6.51 -7.01 10.57
C LEU A 112 5.27 -7.90 10.72
N PHE A 113 4.48 -7.73 11.78
CA PHE A 113 3.22 -8.47 11.95
C PHE A 113 2.19 -8.08 10.88
N ALA A 114 2.10 -6.80 10.53
CA ALA A 114 1.24 -6.36 9.42
C ALA A 114 1.69 -6.97 8.09
N ALA A 115 2.98 -6.99 7.82
CA ALA A 115 3.54 -7.61 6.61
C ALA A 115 3.25 -9.11 6.56
N GLN A 116 3.40 -9.81 7.67
CA GLN A 116 3.09 -11.24 7.76
C GLN A 116 1.64 -11.53 7.39
N GLU A 117 0.68 -10.76 7.92
CA GLU A 117 -0.74 -10.90 7.57
C GLU A 117 -0.98 -10.72 6.06
N VAL A 118 -0.40 -9.68 5.46
CA VAL A 118 -0.55 -9.43 4.03
C VAL A 118 0.05 -10.55 3.20
N PHE A 119 1.23 -11.04 3.56
CA PHE A 119 1.91 -12.12 2.83
C PHE A 119 1.13 -13.44 2.90
N GLU A 120 0.55 -13.77 4.04
CA GLU A 120 -0.30 -14.95 4.21
C GLU A 120 -1.56 -14.85 3.33
N ASN A 121 -2.25 -13.71 3.32
CA ASN A 121 -3.45 -13.47 2.52
C ASN A 121 -3.16 -13.55 1.01
N VAL A 122 -2.03 -13.04 0.55
CA VAL A 122 -1.59 -13.15 -0.85
C VAL A 122 -1.35 -14.60 -1.23
N THR A 123 -0.70 -15.39 -0.38
CA THR A 123 -0.43 -16.81 -0.60
C THR A 123 -1.74 -17.61 -0.66
N GLU A 124 -2.67 -17.41 0.25
CA GLU A 124 -3.98 -18.09 0.27
C GLU A 124 -4.78 -17.83 -1.00
N ARG A 125 -4.77 -16.58 -1.52
CA ARG A 125 -5.43 -16.25 -2.79
C ARG A 125 -4.79 -16.96 -3.99
N GLN A 126 -3.48 -17.10 -4.02
CA GLN A 126 -2.78 -17.84 -5.08
C GLN A 126 -3.15 -19.32 -5.05
N ASP A 127 -3.23 -19.92 -3.88
CA ASP A 127 -3.63 -21.33 -3.72
C ASP A 127 -5.09 -21.56 -4.14
N SER A 128 -5.98 -20.63 -3.85
CA SER A 128 -7.40 -20.74 -4.22
C SER A 128 -7.64 -20.58 -5.73
N THR A 129 -6.74 -19.92 -6.45
CA THR A 129 -6.81 -19.76 -7.90
C THR A 129 -6.13 -20.89 -8.70
N GLY A 130 -5.55 -21.89 -8.01
CA GLY A 130 -4.91 -23.02 -8.65
C GLY A 130 -3.59 -22.73 -9.35
N LEU A 131 -3.10 -21.52 -9.23
CA LEU A 131 -1.79 -21.10 -9.77
C LEU A 131 -0.70 -21.45 -8.75
N ARG A 132 -0.31 -22.73 -8.70
CA ARG A 132 0.94 -23.09 -8.04
C ARG A 132 2.09 -22.65 -8.91
N PRO A 133 3.09 -21.92 -8.39
CA PRO A 133 4.32 -21.73 -9.14
C PRO A 133 4.94 -23.13 -9.38
N SER A 134 5.28 -23.43 -10.63
CA SER A 134 6.05 -24.61 -10.96
C SER A 134 7.34 -24.62 -10.15
N ARG A 135 7.55 -25.65 -9.37
CA ARG A 135 8.84 -25.91 -8.74
C ARG A 135 9.75 -26.48 -9.84
N ASP A 136 10.57 -25.65 -10.38
CA ASP A 136 11.79 -26.06 -11.08
C ASP A 136 12.99 -25.77 -10.18
#